data_bd5d143cba5ab657182f7a2ce1713fbb
#
_entry.id   bd5d143cba5ab657182f7a2ce1713fbb
#
_cell.length_a   1.000
_cell.length_b   1.000
_cell.length_c   1.000
_cell.angle_alpha   90.00
_cell.angle_beta   90.00
_cell.angle_gamma   90.00
#
_symmetry.space_group_name_H-M   'P 1'
#
loop_
_entity.id
_entity.type
_entity.pdbx_description
1 polymer ?
#
loop_
_entity_poly.entity_id
_entity_poly.type
_entity_poly.pdbx_seq_one_letter_code
_entity_poly.pdbx_strand_id
1 'polypeptide(L)' 'MGAFVTGIVLFALCIAASIALHEAGHMLTAKAFG' A
#
# COMPACT_ATOMS: atom_id res chain seq x y z
N MET A 1 -21.14 13.91 5.96
CA MET A 1 -20.30 14.11 4.77
C MET A 1 -18.83 13.84 5.05
N GLY A 2 -18.30 14.36 6.13
CA GLY A 2 -16.89 14.13 6.47
C GLY A 2 -16.54 12.67 6.68
N ALA A 3 -17.43 11.90 7.32
CA ALA A 3 -17.19 10.48 7.56
C ALA A 3 -17.11 9.67 6.28
N PHE A 4 -17.90 10.04 5.29
CA PHE A 4 -17.90 9.35 3.99
C PHE A 4 -16.57 9.58 3.27
N VAL A 5 -16.13 10.82 3.23
CA VAL A 5 -14.85 11.18 2.59
C VAL A 5 -13.68 10.53 3.33
N THR A 6 -13.72 10.56 4.66
CA THR A 6 -12.69 9.95 5.48
C THR A 6 -12.57 8.46 5.19
N GLY A 7 -13.71 7.77 5.07
CA GLY A 7 -13.72 6.36 4.75
C GLY A 7 -13.08 6.06 3.40
N ILE A 8 -13.39 6.86 2.40
CA ILE A 8 -12.82 6.68 1.06
C ILE A 8 -11.31 6.90 1.10
N VAL A 9 -10.85 7.95 1.78
CA VAL A 9 -9.42 8.26 1.88
C VAL A 9 -8.69 7.14 2.61
N LEU A 10 -9.23 6.67 3.72
CA LEU A 10 -8.60 5.58 4.47
C LEU A 10 -8.54 4.30 3.65
N PHE A 11 -9.59 3.99 2.92
CA PHE A 11 -9.64 2.82 2.05
C PHE A 11 -8.57 2.91 0.97
N ALA A 12 -8.47 4.07 0.32
CA ALA A 12 -7.47 4.30 -0.71
C ALA A 12 -6.05 4.19 -0.15
N LEU A 13 -5.82 4.75 1.03
CA LEU A 13 -4.51 4.67 1.68
C LEU A 13 -4.15 3.23 2.04
N CYS A 14 -5.11 2.45 2.51
CA CYS A 14 -4.87 1.04 2.83
C CYS A 14 -4.47 0.26 1.59
N ILE A 15 -5.16 0.47 0.48
CA ILE A 15 -4.84 -0.19 -0.78
C ILE A 15 -3.45 0.22 -1.25
N ALA A 16 -3.17 1.51 -1.25
CA ALA A 16 -1.88 2.04 -1.68
C ALA A 16 -0.74 1.48 -0.82
N ALA A 17 -0.93 1.44 0.49
CA ALA A 17 0.06 0.89 1.41
C ALA A 17 0.29 -0.59 1.15
N SER A 18 -0.77 -1.35 0.90
CA SER A 18 -0.67 -2.77 0.60
C SER A 18 0.14 -3.02 -0.68
N ILE A 19 -0.13 -2.25 -1.72
CA ILE A 19 0.59 -2.35 -2.99
C ILE A 19 2.06 -1.98 -2.79
N ALA A 20 2.31 -0.89 -2.07
CA ALA A 20 3.68 -0.43 -1.82
C ALA A 20 4.49 -1.46 -1.05
N LEU A 21 3.89 -2.06 -0.01
CA LEU A 21 4.56 -3.10 0.77
C LEU A 21 4.83 -4.34 -0.07
N HIS A 22 3.88 -4.71 -0.92
CA HIS A 22 4.04 -5.86 -1.80
C HIS A 22 5.19 -5.64 -2.77
N GLU A 23 5.25 -4.47 -3.39
CA GLU A 23 6.33 -4.14 -4.32
C GLU A 23 7.68 -4.04 -3.61
N ALA A 24 7.70 -3.46 -2.42
CA ALA A 24 8.92 -3.38 -1.63
C ALA A 24 9.43 -4.77 -1.26
N GLY A 25 8.52 -5.68 -0.93
CA GLY A 25 8.87 -7.07 -0.66
C GLY A 25 9.53 -7.73 -1.84
N HIS A 26 8.98 -7.56 -3.04
CA HIS A 26 9.55 -8.10 -4.27
C HIS A 26 10.92 -7.50 -4.57
N MET A 27 11.06 -6.20 -4.37
CA MET A 27 12.33 -5.53 -4.62
C MET A 27 13.42 -6.02 -3.66
N LEU A 28 13.07 -6.16 -2.38
CA LEU A 28 14.02 -6.66 -1.39
C LEU A 28 14.43 -8.09 -1.68
N THR A 29 13.49 -8.93 -2.07
CA THR A 29 13.77 -10.32 -2.43
C THR A 29 14.68 -10.38 -3.64
N ALA A 30 14.41 -9.59 -4.65
CA ALA A 30 15.25 -9.54 -5.85
C ALA A 30 16.67 -9.09 -5.52
N LYS A 31 16.82 -8.10 -4.65
CA LYS A 31 18.14 -7.64 -4.23
C LYS A 31 18.87 -8.68 -3.40
N ALA A 32 18.14 -9.40 -2.56
CA ALA A 32 18.75 -10.42 -1.71
C ALA A 32 19.27 -11.60 -2.51
N PHE A 33 18.60 -11.96 -3.57
CA PHE A 33 18.97 -13.12 -4.38
C PHE A 33 19.66 -12.77 -5.69
N GLY A 34 19.79 -11.52 -5.95
CA GLY A 34 20.45 -11.23 -7.10
C GLY A 34 20.49 -10.24 -8.00
#